data_f89f5071804e9646de982b1146d8631d
#
_entry.id   f89f5071804e9646de982b1146d8631d
#
_cell.length_a   1.000
_cell.length_b   1.000
_cell.length_c   1.000
_cell.angle_alpha   90.00
_cell.angle_beta   90.00
_cell.angle_gamma   90.00
#
_symmetry.space_group_name_H-M   'P 1'
#
loop_
_entity.id
_entity.type
_entity.pdbx_description
1 polymer ?
#
loop_
_entity_poly.entity_id
_entity_poly.type
_entity_poly.pdbx_seq_one_letter_code
_entity_poly.pdbx_strand_id
1 'polypeptide(L)'
;MMTPSQISTPKKRRPSRIEGIKENSNFLREPLATQLLEDTTHFTEEAVQILKFHGSYQQDNRDNRVKGQEKDYRMMLRTRNPGGFIPPQLFLTLGKLSHEYGNGTLRVTTRQGFQLHGVLKKNLKQVISSIIKSMGSTLGACGDLNRNVMSPPAPYRNRPEYEYARDYANKIADLLAPQTRAYYEIWLDGEKVISVEEAPDLKEARQYNGNGTIFPNSEEPIYGNHYMPRKFKCAVTVPGDNSIDLYTQDVSLVVITNEAGELEGFNVLAGGGLGRTHRKEETFPCLAQEIGYVTKEDIFDFIKAIVATQRDYGDRSDRRHARMKYLLHDWGVEKFKAKLAEYFGKSIFPFKSLPEWKYLDFLGWHEQGDGKLFLGISVENGRIKDGDSF
;
A
#
# COMPACT_ATOMS: atom_id res chain seq x y z
N MET A 1 20.95 -31.08 -36.22
CA MET A 1 21.27 -29.65 -36.10
C MET A 1 19.97 -28.89 -36.30
N MET A 2 19.31 -28.43 -35.22
CA MET A 2 18.10 -27.60 -35.31
C MET A 2 18.53 -26.14 -35.44
N THR A 3 17.99 -25.48 -36.43
CA THR A 3 18.18 -24.03 -36.69
C THR A 3 17.62 -23.18 -35.53
N PRO A 4 18.24 -22.06 -35.17
CA PRO A 4 17.71 -21.18 -34.12
C PRO A 4 16.39 -20.58 -34.59
N SER A 5 15.28 -21.01 -33.97
CA SER A 5 13.97 -20.46 -34.21
C SER A 5 13.93 -18.99 -33.77
N GLN A 6 13.46 -18.17 -34.67
CA GLN A 6 13.18 -16.76 -34.59
C GLN A 6 12.56 -16.39 -33.22
N ILE A 7 13.32 -15.67 -32.43
CA ILE A 7 12.80 -14.96 -31.25
C ILE A 7 11.89 -13.85 -31.79
N SER A 8 10.60 -14.11 -31.83
CA SER A 8 9.61 -13.12 -32.18
C SER A 8 9.66 -12.02 -31.11
N THR A 9 10.02 -10.81 -31.48
CA THR A 9 9.86 -9.61 -30.67
C THR A 9 8.43 -9.57 -30.16
N PRO A 10 8.19 -9.52 -28.84
CA PRO A 10 6.84 -9.50 -28.32
C PRO A 10 6.13 -8.25 -28.86
N LYS A 11 5.05 -8.45 -29.61
CA LYS A 11 4.17 -7.36 -30.05
C LYS A 11 3.80 -6.53 -28.83
N LYS A 12 4.15 -5.23 -28.80
CA LYS A 12 3.70 -4.30 -27.76
C LYS A 12 2.17 -4.38 -27.69
N ARG A 13 1.65 -5.05 -26.65
CA ARG A 13 0.21 -5.12 -26.41
C ARG A 13 -0.28 -3.71 -26.04
N ARG A 14 -1.47 -3.34 -26.49
CA ARG A 14 -2.06 -2.06 -26.12
C ARG A 14 -2.28 -1.99 -24.60
N PRO A 15 -1.99 -0.87 -23.94
CA PRO A 15 -2.31 -0.68 -22.53
C PRO A 15 -3.80 -0.93 -22.25
N SER A 16 -4.10 -1.39 -21.05
CA SER A 16 -5.50 -1.57 -20.60
C SER A 16 -6.21 -0.22 -20.52
N ARG A 17 -7.54 -0.21 -20.68
CA ARG A 17 -8.37 1.01 -20.55
C ARG A 17 -8.10 1.78 -19.25
N ILE A 18 -7.74 1.08 -18.18
CA ILE A 18 -7.46 1.69 -16.88
C ILE A 18 -6.25 2.62 -16.91
N GLU A 19 -5.25 2.31 -17.74
CA GLU A 19 -4.07 3.18 -17.90
C GLU A 19 -4.50 4.55 -18.45
N GLY A 20 -5.34 4.59 -19.48
CA GLY A 20 -5.86 5.84 -20.02
C GLY A 20 -6.74 6.61 -19.01
N ILE A 21 -7.51 5.92 -18.17
CA ILE A 21 -8.28 6.58 -17.10
C ILE A 21 -7.34 7.28 -16.10
N LYS A 22 -6.24 6.63 -15.71
CA LYS A 22 -5.25 7.22 -14.79
C LYS A 22 -4.57 8.43 -15.41
N GLU A 23 -4.07 8.30 -16.64
CA GLU A 23 -3.38 9.36 -17.39
C GLU A 23 -4.26 10.61 -17.57
N ASN A 24 -5.55 10.42 -17.84
CA ASN A 24 -6.49 11.50 -18.06
C ASN A 24 -7.17 12.01 -16.76
N SER A 25 -6.76 11.53 -15.61
CA SER A 25 -7.41 11.86 -14.32
C SER A 25 -7.01 13.22 -13.75
N ASN A 26 -6.10 13.95 -14.39
CA ASN A 26 -5.49 15.14 -13.80
C ASN A 26 -5.01 14.86 -12.36
N PHE A 27 -4.07 13.92 -12.23
CA PHE A 27 -3.51 13.47 -10.95
C PHE A 27 -4.58 13.09 -9.92
N LEU A 28 -5.47 12.16 -10.29
CA LEU A 28 -6.53 11.59 -9.45
C LEU A 28 -7.69 12.54 -9.12
N ARG A 29 -7.84 13.65 -9.84
CA ARG A 29 -8.93 14.59 -9.65
C ARG A 29 -10.18 14.17 -10.41
N GLU A 30 -10.04 13.97 -11.71
CA GLU A 30 -11.18 13.76 -12.60
C GLU A 30 -11.31 12.29 -13.05
N PRO A 31 -12.53 11.85 -13.30
CA PRO A 31 -13.83 12.55 -13.22
C PRO A 31 -14.46 12.54 -11.81
N LEU A 32 -13.70 12.16 -10.77
CA LEU A 32 -14.21 12.02 -9.42
C LEU A 32 -14.75 13.33 -8.84
N ALA A 33 -13.98 14.42 -8.98
CA ALA A 33 -14.37 15.74 -8.46
C ALA A 33 -15.69 16.22 -9.06
N THR A 34 -15.82 16.13 -10.37
CA THR A 34 -17.07 16.51 -11.09
C THR A 34 -18.24 15.63 -10.65
N GLN A 35 -18.08 14.32 -10.64
CA GLN A 35 -19.18 13.40 -10.31
C GLN A 35 -19.59 13.40 -8.84
N LEU A 36 -18.71 13.85 -7.94
CA LEU A 36 -19.07 14.01 -6.53
C LEU A 36 -20.16 15.07 -6.32
N LEU A 37 -20.25 16.07 -7.23
CA LEU A 37 -21.24 17.14 -7.19
C LEU A 37 -22.57 16.75 -7.83
N GLU A 38 -22.61 15.67 -8.59
CA GLU A 38 -23.85 15.19 -9.24
C GLU A 38 -24.78 14.52 -8.22
N ASP A 39 -26.07 14.81 -8.30
CA ASP A 39 -27.13 14.18 -7.48
C ASP A 39 -27.46 12.78 -8.02
N THR A 40 -26.51 11.87 -7.87
CA THR A 40 -26.61 10.46 -8.24
C THR A 40 -26.22 9.56 -7.06
N THR A 41 -26.75 8.33 -7.04
CA THR A 41 -26.46 7.35 -5.97
C THR A 41 -25.10 6.68 -6.14
N HIS A 42 -24.50 6.75 -7.33
CA HIS A 42 -23.28 6.04 -7.72
C HIS A 42 -22.37 6.87 -8.63
N PHE A 43 -21.18 6.36 -8.86
CA PHE A 43 -20.18 6.89 -9.79
C PHE A 43 -20.09 6.04 -11.05
N THR A 44 -19.65 6.64 -12.16
CA THR A 44 -19.28 5.89 -13.38
C THR A 44 -18.08 4.98 -13.13
N GLU A 45 -17.82 4.07 -14.07
CA GLU A 45 -16.67 3.16 -13.97
C GLU A 45 -15.35 3.93 -13.89
N GLU A 46 -15.17 5.01 -14.65
CA GLU A 46 -13.99 5.84 -14.65
C GLU A 46 -13.76 6.49 -13.27
N ALA A 47 -14.78 7.14 -12.74
CA ALA A 47 -14.70 7.75 -11.40
C ALA A 47 -14.45 6.70 -10.30
N VAL A 48 -15.03 5.51 -10.41
CA VAL A 48 -14.75 4.38 -9.49
C VAL A 48 -13.28 3.97 -9.53
N GLN A 49 -12.62 4.02 -10.69
CA GLN A 49 -11.18 3.70 -10.73
C GLN A 49 -10.35 4.75 -9.98
N ILE A 50 -10.68 6.04 -10.12
CA ILE A 50 -9.99 7.12 -9.40
C ILE A 50 -10.34 7.10 -7.91
N LEU A 51 -11.59 6.89 -7.55
CA LEU A 51 -12.06 6.78 -6.17
C LEU A 51 -11.26 5.73 -5.36
N LYS A 52 -10.77 4.67 -5.99
CA LYS A 52 -9.92 3.67 -5.34
C LYS A 52 -8.64 4.27 -4.78
N PHE A 53 -8.01 5.22 -5.49
CA PHE A 53 -6.80 5.89 -5.01
C PHE A 53 -7.08 6.74 -3.78
N HIS A 54 -8.29 7.29 -3.67
CA HIS A 54 -8.79 8.00 -2.50
C HIS A 54 -9.24 7.06 -1.35
N GLY A 55 -9.02 5.75 -1.49
CA GLY A 55 -9.25 4.74 -0.45
C GLY A 55 -10.68 4.20 -0.39
N SER A 56 -11.52 4.45 -1.38
CA SER A 56 -12.90 3.97 -1.40
C SER A 56 -13.20 3.02 -2.56
N TYR A 57 -14.13 2.11 -2.34
CA TYR A 57 -14.69 1.22 -3.36
C TYR A 57 -16.20 1.38 -3.41
N GLN A 58 -16.73 1.57 -4.61
CA GLN A 58 -18.16 1.43 -4.84
C GLN A 58 -18.54 -0.05 -4.82
N GLN A 59 -19.46 -0.38 -3.96
CA GLN A 59 -20.07 -1.70 -3.79
C GLN A 59 -21.58 -1.57 -3.89
N ASP A 60 -22.32 -2.65 -3.74
CA ASP A 60 -23.76 -2.66 -3.58
C ASP A 60 -24.18 -3.62 -2.49
N ASN A 61 -25.31 -3.34 -1.86
CA ASN A 61 -25.93 -4.26 -0.93
C ASN A 61 -26.57 -5.40 -1.72
N ARG A 62 -25.97 -6.60 -1.60
CA ARG A 62 -26.40 -7.77 -2.36
C ARG A 62 -27.77 -8.30 -1.94
N ASP A 63 -28.13 -8.10 -0.67
CA ASP A 63 -29.39 -8.58 -0.10
C ASP A 63 -30.58 -7.80 -0.66
N ASN A 64 -30.35 -6.55 -1.11
CA ASN A 64 -31.35 -5.68 -1.70
C ASN A 64 -31.42 -5.77 -3.25
N ARG A 65 -30.70 -6.73 -3.87
CA ARG A 65 -30.72 -6.86 -5.33
C ARG A 65 -32.04 -7.41 -5.84
N VAL A 66 -32.73 -6.59 -6.64
CA VAL A 66 -33.95 -6.98 -7.36
C VAL A 66 -33.68 -6.85 -8.86
N LYS A 67 -34.05 -7.89 -9.64
CA LYS A 67 -33.87 -7.86 -11.09
C LYS A 67 -34.72 -6.73 -11.72
N GLY A 68 -34.06 -5.87 -12.51
CA GLY A 68 -34.70 -4.74 -13.18
C GLY A 68 -34.79 -3.46 -12.34
N GLN A 69 -34.31 -3.46 -11.10
CA GLN A 69 -34.18 -2.26 -10.26
C GLN A 69 -32.75 -1.78 -10.20
N GLU A 70 -32.57 -0.49 -9.89
CA GLU A 70 -31.27 0.09 -9.60
C GLU A 70 -30.64 -0.59 -8.36
N LYS A 71 -29.30 -0.76 -8.38
CA LYS A 71 -28.59 -1.35 -7.25
C LYS A 71 -28.55 -0.40 -6.07
N ASP A 72 -28.65 -0.93 -4.86
CA ASP A 72 -28.40 -0.18 -3.62
C ASP A 72 -26.89 0.05 -3.45
N TYR A 73 -26.38 1.11 -4.09
CA TYR A 73 -24.97 1.43 -4.08
C TYR A 73 -24.50 1.93 -2.71
N ARG A 74 -23.43 1.32 -2.23
CA ARG A 74 -22.78 1.64 -0.94
C ARG A 74 -21.27 1.72 -1.15
N MET A 75 -20.62 2.62 -0.43
CA MET A 75 -19.19 2.77 -0.50
C MET A 75 -18.54 2.07 0.69
N MET A 76 -17.40 1.42 0.44
CA MET A 76 -16.47 0.96 1.46
C MET A 76 -15.28 1.90 1.48
N LEU A 77 -14.94 2.43 2.63
CA LEU A 77 -13.71 3.21 2.84
C LEU A 77 -12.67 2.38 3.57
N ARG A 78 -11.41 2.67 3.32
CA ARG A 78 -10.27 2.05 4.00
C ARG A 78 -9.31 3.13 4.46
N THR A 79 -8.87 3.06 5.72
CA THR A 79 -7.83 3.93 6.25
C THR A 79 -6.44 3.41 5.88
N ARG A 80 -5.48 4.33 5.83
CA ARG A 80 -4.06 4.06 5.71
C ARG A 80 -3.40 4.32 7.04
N ASN A 81 -2.78 3.30 7.62
CA ASN A 81 -2.19 3.32 8.96
C ASN A 81 -0.82 2.65 8.90
N PRO A 82 0.23 3.38 8.52
CA PRO A 82 1.58 2.83 8.43
C PRO A 82 2.03 2.24 9.76
N GLY A 83 2.71 1.10 9.71
CA GLY A 83 3.12 0.37 10.91
C GLY A 83 1.98 -0.14 11.79
N GLY A 84 0.72 0.01 11.36
CA GLY A 84 -0.46 -0.43 12.10
C GLY A 84 -0.87 0.46 13.26
N PHE A 85 -0.20 1.60 13.46
CA PHE A 85 -0.53 2.50 14.56
C PHE A 85 -1.82 3.29 14.30
N ILE A 86 -2.72 3.28 15.27
CA ILE A 86 -4.00 4.01 15.22
C ILE A 86 -4.05 4.95 16.43
N PRO A 87 -4.01 6.28 16.23
CA PRO A 87 -4.23 7.24 17.31
C PRO A 87 -5.62 7.05 17.94
N PRO A 88 -5.76 7.18 19.28
CA PRO A 88 -7.05 7.01 19.96
C PRO A 88 -8.15 7.90 19.37
N GLN A 89 -7.86 9.16 19.06
CA GLN A 89 -8.81 10.08 18.45
C GLN A 89 -9.34 9.57 17.09
N LEU A 90 -8.46 9.02 16.26
CA LEU A 90 -8.87 8.43 14.97
C LEU A 90 -9.76 7.21 15.18
N PHE A 91 -9.43 6.33 16.14
CA PHE A 91 -10.25 5.15 16.45
C PHE A 91 -11.66 5.56 16.90
N LEU A 92 -11.79 6.52 17.82
CA LEU A 92 -13.09 7.03 18.28
C LEU A 92 -13.88 7.68 17.14
N THR A 93 -13.22 8.44 16.28
CA THR A 93 -13.84 9.02 15.08
C THR A 93 -14.36 7.95 14.13
N LEU A 94 -13.58 6.90 13.85
CA LEU A 94 -14.01 5.79 13.00
C LEU A 94 -15.22 5.05 13.60
N GLY A 95 -15.23 4.82 14.90
CA GLY A 95 -16.38 4.26 15.63
C GLY A 95 -17.64 5.09 15.41
N LYS A 96 -17.57 6.41 15.69
CA LYS A 96 -18.68 7.34 15.47
C LYS A 96 -19.17 7.32 14.01
N LEU A 97 -18.25 7.44 13.04
CA LEU A 97 -18.60 7.44 11.62
C LEU A 97 -19.25 6.13 11.17
N SER A 98 -18.87 4.99 11.77
CA SER A 98 -19.47 3.70 11.44
C SER A 98 -20.95 3.62 11.83
N HIS A 99 -21.33 4.26 12.93
CA HIS A 99 -22.72 4.34 13.40
C HIS A 99 -23.54 5.39 12.63
N GLU A 100 -22.98 6.58 12.40
CA GLU A 100 -23.71 7.68 11.79
C GLU A 100 -23.89 7.55 10.27
N TYR A 101 -22.86 7.03 9.59
CA TYR A 101 -22.79 7.02 8.12
C TYR A 101 -22.57 5.64 7.50
N GLY A 102 -22.18 4.66 8.31
CA GLY A 102 -21.89 3.30 7.87
C GLY A 102 -22.99 2.31 8.24
N ASN A 103 -22.59 1.05 8.35
CA ASN A 103 -23.48 -0.06 8.75
C ASN A 103 -23.35 -0.46 10.24
N GLY A 104 -22.80 0.41 11.08
CA GLY A 104 -22.61 0.16 12.51
C GLY A 104 -21.45 -0.77 12.85
N THR A 105 -20.57 -1.07 11.88
CA THR A 105 -19.44 -1.96 12.12
C THR A 105 -18.13 -1.39 11.57
N LEU A 106 -17.02 -1.69 12.26
CA LEU A 106 -15.66 -1.52 11.74
C LEU A 106 -15.07 -2.87 11.32
N ARG A 107 -14.12 -2.85 10.40
CA ARG A 107 -13.33 -4.03 10.06
C ARG A 107 -11.85 -3.72 10.15
N VAL A 108 -11.13 -4.51 10.94
CA VAL A 108 -9.67 -4.59 10.91
C VAL A 108 -9.26 -5.42 9.69
N THR A 109 -8.21 -5.00 9.00
CA THR A 109 -7.72 -5.73 7.82
C THR A 109 -6.36 -6.35 8.07
N THR A 110 -6.02 -7.41 7.34
CA THR A 110 -4.69 -8.04 7.34
C THR A 110 -3.59 -7.12 6.83
N ARG A 111 -3.90 -5.88 6.46
CA ARG A 111 -2.95 -4.83 6.11
C ARG A 111 -3.04 -3.64 7.06
N GLN A 112 -3.34 -3.91 8.31
CA GLN A 112 -3.26 -2.94 9.41
C GLN A 112 -4.03 -1.63 9.15
N GLY A 113 -5.18 -1.73 8.49
CA GLY A 113 -6.07 -0.60 8.26
C GLY A 113 -7.50 -0.93 8.66
N PHE A 114 -8.30 0.09 8.91
CA PHE A 114 -9.72 -0.06 9.16
C PHE A 114 -10.56 0.07 7.89
N GLN A 115 -11.72 -0.57 7.87
CA GLN A 115 -12.73 -0.35 6.85
C GLN A 115 -14.06 0.06 7.49
N LEU A 116 -14.71 1.03 6.86
CA LEU A 116 -16.11 1.36 7.04
C LEU A 116 -16.89 0.85 5.83
N HIS A 117 -18.06 0.29 6.07
CA HIS A 117 -18.95 -0.21 5.04
C HIS A 117 -20.31 0.46 5.12
N GLY A 118 -21.03 0.51 4.00
CA GLY A 118 -22.40 1.02 3.97
C GLY A 118 -22.53 2.53 3.76
N VAL A 119 -21.44 3.25 3.52
CA VAL A 119 -21.45 4.71 3.35
C VAL A 119 -22.12 5.09 2.03
N LEU A 120 -23.04 6.06 2.05
CA LEU A 120 -23.67 6.59 0.84
C LEU A 120 -22.74 7.58 0.12
N LYS A 121 -22.86 7.68 -1.23
CA LYS A 121 -22.09 8.64 -2.05
C LYS A 121 -22.16 10.06 -1.47
N LYS A 122 -23.35 10.55 -1.16
CA LYS A 122 -23.58 11.90 -0.59
C LYS A 122 -22.87 12.17 0.73
N ASN A 123 -22.51 11.13 1.48
CA ASN A 123 -21.85 11.23 2.78
C ASN A 123 -20.32 11.09 2.69
N LEU A 124 -19.76 10.74 1.51
CA LEU A 124 -18.31 10.47 1.37
C LEU A 124 -17.46 11.66 1.81
N LYS A 125 -17.84 12.87 1.41
CA LYS A 125 -17.09 14.08 1.75
C LYS A 125 -17.04 14.28 3.26
N GLN A 126 -18.18 14.16 3.95
CA GLN A 126 -18.24 14.26 5.41
C GLN A 126 -17.39 13.21 6.12
N VAL A 127 -17.45 11.97 5.66
CA VAL A 127 -16.72 10.86 6.27
C VAL A 127 -15.21 11.02 6.06
N ILE A 128 -14.75 11.28 4.83
CA ILE A 128 -13.32 11.41 4.53
C ILE A 128 -12.74 12.66 5.19
N SER A 129 -13.43 13.79 5.16
CA SER A 129 -12.98 15.02 5.85
C SER A 129 -12.85 14.82 7.37
N SER A 130 -13.78 14.10 8.00
CA SER A 130 -13.70 13.78 9.43
C SER A 130 -12.49 12.90 9.76
N ILE A 131 -12.18 11.92 8.91
CA ILE A 131 -10.98 11.08 9.04
C ILE A 131 -9.71 11.95 8.96
N ILE A 132 -9.63 12.85 7.96
CA ILE A 132 -8.48 13.73 7.78
C ILE A 132 -8.31 14.67 8.99
N LYS A 133 -9.39 15.29 9.44
CA LYS A 133 -9.41 16.20 10.61
C LYS A 133 -9.02 15.49 11.93
N SER A 134 -9.13 14.16 11.96
CA SER A 134 -8.67 13.31 13.07
C SER A 134 -7.28 12.72 12.86
N MET A 135 -6.46 13.36 12.03
CA MET A 135 -5.08 12.93 11.68
C MET A 135 -5.00 11.56 11.02
N GLY A 136 -6.08 11.12 10.38
CA GLY A 136 -6.12 9.92 9.56
C GLY A 136 -6.00 10.22 8.07
N SER A 137 -5.85 9.17 7.27
CA SER A 137 -5.87 9.27 5.80
C SER A 137 -6.51 8.03 5.18
N THR A 138 -7.16 8.22 4.05
CA THR A 138 -7.61 7.13 3.16
C THR A 138 -6.82 7.11 1.85
N LEU A 139 -6.01 8.15 1.59
CA LEU A 139 -5.23 8.29 0.36
C LEU A 139 -4.22 7.15 0.23
N GLY A 140 -4.26 6.45 -0.89
CA GLY A 140 -3.37 5.32 -1.14
C GLY A 140 -3.70 4.03 -0.37
N ALA A 141 -4.76 3.99 0.44
CA ALA A 141 -5.20 2.73 1.06
C ALA A 141 -5.68 1.70 0.02
N CYS A 142 -6.03 2.16 -1.17
CA CYS A 142 -6.44 1.37 -2.33
C CYS A 142 -5.78 1.96 -3.60
N GLY A 143 -6.10 1.45 -4.81
CA GLY A 143 -5.55 1.98 -6.08
C GLY A 143 -4.28 1.26 -6.56
N ASP A 144 -3.75 1.76 -7.66
CA ASP A 144 -2.54 1.24 -8.32
C ASP A 144 -1.33 2.11 -7.92
N LEU A 145 -0.94 2.01 -6.66
CA LEU A 145 0.19 2.68 -6.02
C LEU A 145 0.62 1.88 -4.79
N ASN A 146 1.60 2.38 -4.01
CA ASN A 146 1.95 1.78 -2.74
C ASN A 146 0.79 1.86 -1.74
N ARG A 147 0.43 0.69 -1.20
CA ARG A 147 -0.61 0.53 -0.18
C ARG A 147 -0.04 0.82 1.21
N ASN A 148 -0.87 0.60 2.23
CA ASN A 148 -0.37 0.69 3.60
C ASN A 148 0.92 -0.14 3.79
N VAL A 149 1.95 0.43 4.41
CA VAL A 149 3.19 -0.28 4.76
C VAL A 149 3.02 -0.91 6.13
N MET A 150 3.35 -2.19 6.24
CA MET A 150 3.15 -2.95 7.48
C MET A 150 4.45 -3.07 8.28
N SER A 151 4.30 -3.18 9.60
CA SER A 151 5.37 -3.66 10.50
C SER A 151 4.76 -4.55 11.60
N PRO A 152 5.58 -5.33 12.33
CA PRO A 152 5.09 -6.11 13.46
C PRO A 152 4.30 -5.25 14.45
N PRO A 153 3.18 -5.76 14.99
CA PRO A 153 2.28 -4.96 15.82
C PRO A 153 2.79 -4.75 17.26
N ALA A 154 3.73 -5.57 17.72
CA ALA A 154 4.21 -5.54 19.11
C ALA A 154 4.94 -4.23 19.42
N PRO A 155 4.49 -3.45 20.43
CA PRO A 155 5.05 -2.15 20.76
C PRO A 155 6.22 -2.23 21.74
N TYR A 156 7.17 -3.15 21.51
CA TYR A 156 8.35 -3.30 22.35
C TYR A 156 9.16 -2.00 22.46
N ARG A 157 9.69 -1.71 23.65
CA ARG A 157 10.53 -0.56 23.98
C ARG A 157 11.97 -0.91 24.33
N ASN A 158 12.23 -2.15 24.70
CA ASN A 158 13.57 -2.69 24.98
C ASN A 158 14.17 -3.46 23.80
N ARG A 159 13.56 -3.38 22.65
CA ARG A 159 13.96 -4.06 21.41
C ARG A 159 14.03 -3.05 20.26
N PRO A 160 15.20 -2.40 20.08
CA PRO A 160 15.34 -1.29 19.13
C PRO A 160 15.00 -1.67 17.69
N GLU A 161 15.21 -2.94 17.31
CA GLU A 161 14.88 -3.42 15.97
C GLU A 161 13.37 -3.27 15.62
N TYR A 162 12.47 -3.38 16.61
CA TYR A 162 11.03 -3.16 16.41
C TYR A 162 10.70 -1.67 16.22
N GLU A 163 11.43 -0.80 16.90
CA GLU A 163 11.29 0.65 16.69
C GLU A 163 11.78 1.05 15.30
N TYR A 164 12.91 0.52 14.84
CA TYR A 164 13.39 0.72 13.48
C TYR A 164 12.40 0.19 12.44
N ALA A 165 11.83 -1.00 12.64
CA ALA A 165 10.84 -1.55 11.71
C ALA A 165 9.62 -0.64 11.57
N ARG A 166 9.10 -0.11 12.67
CA ARG A 166 7.97 0.81 12.70
C ARG A 166 8.33 2.18 12.09
N ASP A 167 9.47 2.74 12.44
CA ASP A 167 9.95 4.03 11.93
C ASP A 167 10.11 3.98 10.41
N TYR A 168 10.79 2.95 9.89
CA TYR A 168 10.96 2.80 8.44
C TYR A 168 9.68 2.40 7.71
N ALA A 169 8.73 1.71 8.36
CA ALA A 169 7.40 1.53 7.77
C ALA A 169 6.68 2.86 7.56
N ASN A 170 6.77 3.79 8.52
CA ASN A 170 6.24 5.15 8.39
C ASN A 170 6.99 5.93 7.30
N LYS A 171 8.32 5.99 7.36
CA LYS A 171 9.16 6.72 6.38
C LYS A 171 8.93 6.24 4.95
N ILE A 172 8.86 4.93 4.71
CA ILE A 172 8.56 4.37 3.39
C ILE A 172 7.12 4.69 2.96
N ALA A 173 6.18 4.65 3.88
CA ALA A 173 4.82 5.05 3.58
C ALA A 173 4.75 6.52 3.16
N ASP A 174 5.48 7.39 3.82
CA ASP A 174 5.52 8.82 3.50
C ASP A 174 6.29 9.10 2.21
N LEU A 175 7.47 8.46 2.01
CA LEU A 175 8.21 8.55 0.75
C LEU A 175 7.33 8.20 -0.46
N LEU A 176 6.59 7.10 -0.35
CA LEU A 176 5.73 6.57 -1.41
C LEU A 176 4.28 7.08 -1.33
N ALA A 177 4.01 8.11 -0.54
CA ALA A 177 2.71 8.75 -0.53
C ALA A 177 2.48 9.51 -1.85
N PRO A 178 1.29 9.38 -2.47
CA PRO A 178 0.99 10.19 -3.64
C PRO A 178 0.99 11.68 -3.28
N GLN A 179 1.54 12.50 -4.17
CA GLN A 179 1.73 13.93 -3.96
C GLN A 179 0.60 14.78 -4.53
N THR A 180 -0.40 14.13 -5.10
CA THR A 180 -1.58 14.81 -5.68
C THR A 180 -2.25 15.74 -4.67
N ARG A 181 -2.55 16.96 -5.11
CA ARG A 181 -3.34 17.92 -4.34
C ARG A 181 -4.83 17.60 -4.36
N ALA A 182 -5.29 16.80 -5.33
CA ALA A 182 -6.69 16.47 -5.53
C ALA A 182 -7.37 15.91 -4.29
N TYR A 183 -6.63 15.15 -3.44
CA TYR A 183 -7.20 14.57 -2.24
C TYR A 183 -7.70 15.63 -1.25
N TYR A 184 -6.87 16.63 -0.95
CA TYR A 184 -7.26 17.70 -0.02
C TYR A 184 -8.24 18.69 -0.65
N GLU A 185 -8.10 18.98 -1.94
CA GLU A 185 -8.99 19.87 -2.65
C GLU A 185 -10.41 19.31 -2.76
N ILE A 186 -10.57 18.01 -3.02
CA ILE A 186 -11.88 17.36 -3.12
C ILE A 186 -12.52 17.20 -1.74
N TRP A 187 -11.77 16.72 -0.74
CA TRP A 187 -12.37 16.33 0.53
C TRP A 187 -12.41 17.43 1.59
N LEU A 188 -11.61 18.48 1.45
CA LEU A 188 -11.51 19.60 2.38
C LEU A 188 -11.76 20.98 1.74
N ASP A 189 -12.24 21.05 0.49
CA ASP A 189 -12.41 22.30 -0.25
C ASP A 189 -11.12 23.14 -0.34
N GLY A 190 -9.96 22.49 -0.33
CA GLY A 190 -8.66 23.14 -0.32
C GLY A 190 -8.25 23.73 1.03
N GLU A 191 -9.04 23.54 2.10
CA GLU A 191 -8.63 23.95 3.45
C GLU A 191 -7.32 23.22 3.85
N LYS A 192 -6.34 24.00 4.30
CA LYS A 192 -5.12 23.44 4.87
C LYS A 192 -5.42 22.85 6.24
N VAL A 193 -5.39 21.54 6.34
CA VAL A 193 -5.24 20.87 7.64
C VAL A 193 -3.76 21.00 8.03
N ILE A 194 -3.50 21.18 9.30
CA ILE A 194 -2.14 21.14 9.86
C ILE A 194 -1.51 19.81 9.43
N SER A 195 -0.67 19.86 8.41
CA SER A 195 0.17 18.71 8.07
C SER A 195 1.37 18.71 9.00
N VAL A 196 1.73 17.56 9.53
CA VAL A 196 3.06 17.38 10.12
C VAL A 196 4.06 17.72 9.01
N GLU A 197 5.00 18.62 9.30
CA GLU A 197 6.08 18.93 8.34
C GLU A 197 6.77 17.62 7.95
N GLU A 198 6.90 17.41 6.66
CA GLU A 198 7.62 16.25 6.15
C GLU A 198 9.09 16.32 6.61
N ALA A 199 9.61 15.19 7.08
CA ALA A 199 11.02 15.10 7.47
C ALA A 199 11.95 15.51 6.30
N PRO A 200 12.95 16.37 6.54
CA PRO A 200 13.81 16.92 5.48
C PRO A 200 14.48 15.84 4.64
N ASP A 201 14.93 14.75 5.26
CA ASP A 201 15.54 13.59 4.60
C ASP A 201 14.59 12.90 3.61
N LEU A 202 13.32 12.80 3.93
CA LEU A 202 12.30 12.23 3.03
C LEU A 202 11.98 13.16 1.86
N LYS A 203 11.93 14.46 2.11
CA LYS A 203 11.72 15.45 1.05
C LYS A 203 12.89 15.44 0.06
N GLU A 204 14.13 15.40 0.54
CA GLU A 204 15.32 15.27 -0.28
C GLU A 204 15.31 13.94 -1.06
N ALA A 205 15.08 12.83 -0.38
CA ALA A 205 15.00 11.51 -1.00
C ALA A 205 13.94 11.44 -2.12
N ARG A 206 12.77 12.09 -1.94
CA ARG A 206 11.73 12.13 -2.98
C ARG A 206 12.13 12.95 -4.19
N GLN A 207 12.92 14.00 -4.02
CA GLN A 207 13.38 14.87 -5.10
C GLN A 207 14.64 14.35 -5.81
N TYR A 208 15.40 13.49 -5.16
CA TYR A 208 16.60 12.91 -5.75
C TYR A 208 16.26 11.94 -6.87
N ASN A 209 16.70 12.29 -8.08
CA ASN A 209 16.36 11.51 -9.28
C ASN A 209 17.22 10.25 -9.46
N GLY A 210 18.44 10.25 -8.92
CA GLY A 210 19.38 9.17 -9.19
C GLY A 210 19.57 8.95 -10.69
N ASN A 211 19.30 7.72 -11.16
CA ASN A 211 19.38 7.32 -12.56
C ASN A 211 18.01 7.22 -13.23
N GLY A 212 17.13 8.20 -13.05
CA GLY A 212 15.81 8.23 -13.66
C GLY A 212 14.71 7.53 -12.86
N THR A 213 14.86 7.47 -11.53
CA THR A 213 13.87 6.85 -10.66
C THR A 213 12.60 7.69 -10.47
N ILE A 214 12.66 9.00 -10.76
CA ILE A 214 11.53 9.92 -10.63
C ILE A 214 11.30 10.73 -11.92
N PHE A 215 10.17 11.44 -11.95
CA PHE A 215 9.81 12.47 -12.94
C PHE A 215 9.93 13.86 -12.30
N PRO A 216 11.06 14.56 -12.37
CA PRO A 216 11.35 15.75 -11.54
C PRO A 216 10.35 16.89 -11.71
N ASN A 217 9.74 17.01 -12.90
CA ASN A 217 8.79 18.08 -13.24
C ASN A 217 7.31 17.66 -13.11
N SER A 218 7.04 16.46 -12.57
CA SER A 218 5.68 15.96 -12.39
C SER A 218 5.13 16.34 -11.02
N GLU A 219 3.82 16.61 -10.92
CA GLU A 219 3.13 16.72 -9.65
C GLU A 219 3.25 15.41 -8.83
N GLU A 220 3.41 14.27 -9.53
CA GLU A 220 3.66 12.95 -8.96
C GLU A 220 5.07 12.45 -9.31
N PRO A 221 6.11 12.89 -8.59
CA PRO A 221 7.49 12.60 -9.00
C PRO A 221 7.81 11.10 -9.08
N ILE A 222 7.36 10.30 -8.14
CA ILE A 222 7.68 8.86 -8.08
C ILE A 222 6.86 8.05 -9.10
N TYR A 223 5.60 8.40 -9.32
CA TYR A 223 4.69 7.59 -10.11
C TYR A 223 4.42 8.11 -11.51
N GLY A 224 4.57 9.40 -11.75
CA GLY A 224 4.02 10.04 -12.95
C GLY A 224 2.48 10.03 -12.96
N ASN A 225 1.88 10.49 -14.06
CA ASN A 225 0.42 10.57 -14.20
C ASN A 225 -0.28 9.21 -14.42
N HIS A 226 0.47 8.16 -14.77
CA HIS A 226 -0.06 6.82 -15.02
C HIS A 226 0.07 5.87 -13.82
N TYR A 227 0.70 6.31 -12.73
CA TYR A 227 0.87 5.53 -11.49
C TYR A 227 1.49 4.14 -11.73
N MET A 228 1.27 3.20 -10.81
CA MET A 228 1.78 1.83 -10.96
C MET A 228 0.87 0.99 -11.89
N PRO A 229 1.40 -0.06 -12.53
CA PRO A 229 0.57 -1.01 -13.31
C PRO A 229 -0.48 -1.71 -12.44
N ARG A 230 -0.17 -1.91 -11.16
CA ARG A 230 -1.04 -2.58 -10.19
C ARG A 230 -0.71 -2.14 -8.76
N LYS A 231 -1.57 -2.51 -7.79
CA LYS A 231 -1.29 -2.33 -6.37
C LYS A 231 0.12 -2.80 -6.02
N PHE A 232 0.82 -2.02 -5.21
CA PHE A 232 2.14 -2.28 -4.70
C PHE A 232 2.09 -2.35 -3.17
N LYS A 233 2.84 -3.25 -2.55
CA LYS A 233 2.75 -3.53 -1.13
C LYS A 233 4.13 -3.64 -0.53
N CYS A 234 4.41 -2.82 0.49
CA CYS A 234 5.64 -2.88 1.27
C CYS A 234 5.37 -3.34 2.70
N ALA A 235 6.37 -3.96 3.31
CA ALA A 235 6.40 -4.29 4.72
C ALA A 235 7.84 -4.24 5.25
N VAL A 236 7.98 -3.94 6.54
CA VAL A 236 9.27 -3.94 7.25
C VAL A 236 9.13 -4.83 8.48
N THR A 237 10.06 -5.75 8.69
CA THR A 237 10.05 -6.63 9.86
C THR A 237 11.43 -6.72 10.52
N VAL A 238 11.50 -7.52 11.56
CA VAL A 238 12.73 -7.81 12.29
C VAL A 238 13.15 -9.27 12.09
N PRO A 239 14.42 -9.63 12.30
CA PRO A 239 14.88 -11.01 12.19
C PRO A 239 14.06 -11.96 13.06
N GLY A 240 13.63 -13.08 12.49
CA GLY A 240 12.84 -14.11 13.18
C GLY A 240 11.34 -13.84 13.31
N ASP A 241 10.86 -12.62 13.05
CA ASP A 241 9.43 -12.27 13.12
C ASP A 241 8.77 -12.25 11.74
N ASN A 242 7.91 -13.21 11.48
CA ASN A 242 7.09 -13.26 10.26
C ASN A 242 5.59 -12.98 10.50
N SER A 243 5.25 -12.25 11.55
CA SER A 243 3.86 -11.90 11.89
C SER A 243 3.13 -11.07 10.80
N ILE A 244 3.89 -10.48 9.87
CA ILE A 244 3.36 -9.68 8.75
C ILE A 244 3.37 -10.40 7.40
N ASP A 245 3.60 -11.71 7.36
CA ASP A 245 3.70 -12.50 6.12
C ASP A 245 4.69 -11.91 5.11
N LEU A 246 5.92 -11.71 5.55
CA LEU A 246 7.03 -11.10 4.80
C LEU A 246 7.11 -11.53 3.33
N TYR A 247 7.06 -12.83 3.07
CA TYR A 247 7.22 -13.40 1.72
C TYR A 247 6.03 -13.13 0.78
N THR A 248 4.95 -12.51 1.27
CA THR A 248 3.74 -12.26 0.46
C THR A 248 3.61 -10.82 -0.05
N GLN A 249 4.61 -10.00 0.20
CA GLN A 249 4.65 -8.59 -0.18
C GLN A 249 5.35 -8.39 -1.53
N ASP A 250 5.05 -7.28 -2.20
CA ASP A 250 5.81 -6.90 -3.39
C ASP A 250 7.24 -6.52 -3.01
N VAL A 251 7.42 -5.80 -1.88
CA VAL A 251 8.73 -5.52 -1.26
C VAL A 251 8.66 -5.76 0.24
N SER A 252 9.65 -6.45 0.75
CA SER A 252 9.82 -6.64 2.18
C SER A 252 11.23 -6.29 2.63
N LEU A 253 11.32 -5.64 3.76
CA LEU A 253 12.57 -5.27 4.40
C LEU A 253 12.71 -6.02 5.73
N VAL A 254 13.91 -6.51 6.01
CA VAL A 254 14.26 -7.06 7.32
C VAL A 254 15.34 -6.18 7.92
N VAL A 255 15.07 -5.60 9.07
CA VAL A 255 16.01 -4.75 9.82
C VAL A 255 17.27 -5.55 10.14
N ILE A 256 18.44 -4.97 9.89
CA ILE A 256 19.75 -5.52 10.27
C ILE A 256 20.43 -4.54 11.22
N THR A 257 20.79 -5.01 12.40
CA THR A 257 21.51 -4.26 13.42
C THR A 257 22.88 -4.83 13.66
N ASN A 258 23.80 -4.02 14.19
CA ASN A 258 25.07 -4.47 14.73
C ASN A 258 24.89 -5.11 16.13
N GLU A 259 25.97 -5.55 16.73
CA GLU A 259 25.98 -6.17 18.06
C GLU A 259 25.54 -5.20 19.18
N ALA A 260 25.69 -3.89 18.97
CA ALA A 260 25.22 -2.85 19.89
C ALA A 260 23.72 -2.53 19.73
N GLY A 261 23.02 -3.17 18.78
CA GLY A 261 21.61 -2.91 18.47
C GLY A 261 21.37 -1.67 17.57
N GLU A 262 22.42 -1.08 17.02
CA GLU A 262 22.31 0.05 16.11
C GLU A 262 21.97 -0.41 14.69
N LEU A 263 21.12 0.36 14.00
CA LEU A 263 20.71 0.05 12.64
C LEU A 263 21.87 0.17 11.65
N GLU A 264 22.17 -0.90 10.94
CA GLU A 264 23.12 -0.90 9.81
C GLU A 264 22.44 -0.77 8.46
N GLY A 265 21.29 -1.41 8.28
CA GLY A 265 20.57 -1.42 7.01
C GLY A 265 19.48 -2.48 6.96
N PHE A 266 19.20 -2.98 5.76
CA PHE A 266 18.07 -3.88 5.52
C PHE A 266 18.42 -4.98 4.52
N ASN A 267 18.03 -6.19 4.83
CA ASN A 267 17.84 -7.20 3.83
C ASN A 267 16.55 -6.93 3.05
N VAL A 268 16.59 -7.07 1.74
CA VAL A 268 15.49 -6.76 0.84
C VAL A 268 15.01 -8.02 0.12
N LEU A 269 13.72 -8.28 0.18
CA LEU A 269 13.04 -9.31 -0.59
C LEU A 269 12.03 -8.65 -1.54
N ALA A 270 11.79 -9.25 -2.70
CA ALA A 270 10.87 -8.71 -3.69
C ALA A 270 10.06 -9.78 -4.43
N GLY A 271 8.91 -9.41 -4.98
CA GLY A 271 8.13 -10.24 -5.90
C GLY A 271 7.14 -11.20 -5.25
N GLY A 272 6.75 -10.98 -3.99
CA GLY A 272 5.76 -11.80 -3.32
C GLY A 272 4.30 -11.45 -3.64
N GLY A 273 3.42 -12.45 -3.49
CA GLY A 273 1.98 -12.25 -3.58
C GLY A 273 1.20 -13.55 -3.79
N LEU A 274 0.27 -13.86 -2.90
CA LEU A 274 -0.51 -15.10 -2.92
C LEU A 274 -1.79 -15.04 -3.78
N GLY A 275 -2.18 -13.85 -4.27
CA GLY A 275 -3.42 -13.70 -5.03
C GLY A 275 -3.44 -14.53 -6.31
N ARG A 276 -4.53 -15.28 -6.50
CA ARG A 276 -4.87 -16.04 -7.70
C ARG A 276 -6.28 -15.69 -8.14
N THR A 277 -6.53 -15.62 -9.45
CA THR A 277 -7.88 -15.45 -10.00
C THR A 277 -8.49 -16.83 -10.24
N HIS A 278 -9.69 -17.06 -9.74
CA HIS A 278 -10.39 -18.34 -9.91
C HIS A 278 -10.51 -18.70 -11.39
N ARG A 279 -10.24 -19.97 -11.75
CA ARG A 279 -10.25 -20.50 -13.12
C ARG A 279 -9.31 -19.77 -14.11
N LYS A 280 -8.26 -19.09 -13.61
CA LYS A 280 -7.24 -18.43 -14.42
C LYS A 280 -5.86 -18.95 -14.02
N GLU A 281 -5.40 -20.00 -14.70
CA GLU A 281 -4.14 -20.69 -14.38
C GLU A 281 -2.92 -19.81 -14.61
N GLU A 282 -3.02 -18.88 -15.56
CA GLU A 282 -2.01 -17.85 -15.81
C GLU A 282 -1.77 -16.90 -14.61
N THR A 283 -2.64 -16.98 -13.59
CA THR A 283 -2.46 -16.26 -12.32
C THR A 283 -2.12 -17.25 -11.19
N PHE A 284 -1.01 -17.05 -10.52
CA PHE A 284 -0.49 -17.98 -9.53
C PHE A 284 0.14 -17.27 -8.33
N PRO A 285 0.22 -17.91 -7.15
CA PRO A 285 0.95 -17.36 -5.99
C PRO A 285 2.47 -17.44 -6.21
N CYS A 286 3.19 -16.45 -5.67
CA CYS A 286 4.64 -16.44 -5.58
C CYS A 286 5.07 -15.99 -4.19
N LEU A 287 6.18 -16.53 -3.72
CA LEU A 287 6.90 -16.01 -2.57
C LEU A 287 7.96 -15.01 -3.05
N ALA A 288 8.21 -13.99 -2.23
CA ALA A 288 9.26 -13.02 -2.48
C ALA A 288 10.64 -13.69 -2.48
N GLN A 289 11.52 -13.21 -3.36
CA GLN A 289 12.89 -13.69 -3.54
C GLN A 289 13.87 -12.74 -2.85
N GLU A 290 14.98 -13.26 -2.37
CA GLU A 290 16.08 -12.49 -1.81
C GLU A 290 16.76 -11.64 -2.89
N ILE A 291 16.78 -10.33 -2.69
CA ILE A 291 17.41 -9.39 -3.62
C ILE A 291 18.83 -9.05 -3.16
N GLY A 292 19.00 -8.73 -1.89
CA GLY A 292 20.29 -8.40 -1.31
C GLY A 292 20.15 -7.56 -0.05
N TYR A 293 21.30 -6.98 0.38
CA TYR A 293 21.38 -6.08 1.52
C TYR A 293 21.68 -4.66 1.05
N VAL A 294 21.07 -3.67 1.71
CA VAL A 294 21.24 -2.24 1.46
C VAL A 294 21.45 -1.51 2.79
N THR A 295 22.36 -0.55 2.84
CA THR A 295 22.60 0.26 4.05
C THR A 295 21.43 1.18 4.36
N LYS A 296 21.36 1.67 5.59
CA LYS A 296 20.27 2.58 6.01
C LYS A 296 20.28 3.91 5.24
N GLU A 297 21.44 4.36 4.80
CA GLU A 297 21.60 5.59 4.02
C GLU A 297 21.04 5.46 2.61
N ASP A 298 21.07 4.26 2.04
CA ASP A 298 20.75 4.00 0.64
C ASP A 298 19.32 3.44 0.44
N ILE A 299 18.61 3.11 1.51
CA ILE A 299 17.35 2.35 1.41
C ILE A 299 16.25 3.08 0.64
N PHE A 300 16.14 4.39 0.77
CA PHE A 300 15.11 5.15 0.06
C PHE A 300 15.34 5.17 -1.44
N ASP A 301 16.58 5.34 -1.87
CA ASP A 301 16.94 5.29 -3.28
C ASP A 301 16.74 3.90 -3.87
N PHE A 302 17.06 2.87 -3.09
CA PHE A 302 16.84 1.49 -3.51
C PHE A 302 15.34 1.15 -3.66
N ILE A 303 14.49 1.61 -2.74
CA ILE A 303 13.03 1.44 -2.85
C ILE A 303 12.48 2.18 -4.08
N LYS A 304 12.95 3.41 -4.35
CA LYS A 304 12.58 4.12 -5.58
C LYS A 304 13.00 3.36 -6.84
N ALA A 305 14.17 2.74 -6.83
CA ALA A 305 14.64 1.90 -7.94
C ALA A 305 13.71 0.69 -8.17
N ILE A 306 13.25 0.01 -7.11
CA ILE A 306 12.28 -1.08 -7.22
C ILE A 306 10.94 -0.58 -7.77
N VAL A 307 10.44 0.55 -7.26
CA VAL A 307 9.20 1.17 -7.73
C VAL A 307 9.32 1.56 -9.20
N ALA A 308 10.42 2.21 -9.60
CA ALA A 308 10.69 2.58 -10.99
C ALA A 308 10.73 1.34 -11.90
N THR A 309 11.40 0.27 -11.47
CA THR A 309 11.45 -0.98 -12.23
C THR A 309 10.05 -1.54 -12.48
N GLN A 310 9.20 -1.63 -11.46
CA GLN A 310 7.82 -2.10 -11.61
C GLN A 310 6.96 -1.12 -12.40
N ARG A 311 7.13 0.18 -12.19
CA ARG A 311 6.40 1.24 -12.90
C ARG A 311 6.63 1.17 -14.40
N ASP A 312 7.89 1.02 -14.81
CA ASP A 312 8.33 1.17 -16.19
C ASP A 312 8.29 -0.15 -16.98
N TYR A 313 8.43 -1.30 -16.30
CA TYR A 313 8.50 -2.62 -16.93
C TYR A 313 7.37 -3.57 -16.56
N GLY A 314 6.54 -3.25 -15.57
CA GLY A 314 5.37 -4.04 -15.22
C GLY A 314 4.33 -4.08 -16.36
N ASP A 315 3.62 -5.20 -16.50
CA ASP A 315 2.61 -5.35 -17.57
C ASP A 315 1.44 -4.37 -17.34
N ARG A 316 1.25 -3.47 -18.31
CA ARG A 316 0.14 -2.50 -18.32
C ARG A 316 -1.00 -2.92 -19.25
N SER A 317 -0.84 -4.02 -19.99
CA SER A 317 -1.82 -4.53 -20.92
C SER A 317 -2.80 -5.52 -20.29
N ASP A 318 -2.33 -6.42 -19.43
CA ASP A 318 -3.15 -7.38 -18.70
C ASP A 318 -3.09 -7.13 -17.19
N ARG A 319 -4.15 -6.58 -16.64
CA ARG A 319 -4.25 -6.29 -15.19
C ARG A 319 -4.17 -7.52 -14.29
N ARG A 320 -4.41 -8.72 -14.81
CA ARG A 320 -4.26 -9.97 -14.04
C ARG A 320 -2.79 -10.35 -13.90
N HIS A 321 -1.95 -9.91 -14.84
CA HIS A 321 -0.50 -10.18 -14.88
C HIS A 321 0.36 -8.95 -14.53
N ALA A 322 -0.24 -7.87 -14.03
CA ALA A 322 0.41 -6.58 -13.79
C ALA A 322 1.13 -6.45 -12.42
N ARG A 323 1.07 -7.46 -11.53
CA ARG A 323 1.78 -7.45 -10.25
C ARG A 323 3.28 -7.71 -10.45
N MET A 324 4.10 -7.12 -9.56
CA MET A 324 5.57 -7.27 -9.61
C MET A 324 6.05 -8.73 -9.57
N LYS A 325 5.33 -9.61 -8.87
CA LYS A 325 5.65 -11.04 -8.85
C LYS A 325 5.77 -11.67 -10.25
N TYR A 326 4.96 -11.21 -11.19
CA TYR A 326 5.00 -11.70 -12.57
C TYR A 326 6.19 -11.12 -13.32
N LEU A 327 6.51 -9.84 -13.15
CA LEU A 327 7.70 -9.24 -13.72
C LEU A 327 8.97 -9.98 -13.26
N LEU A 328 9.07 -10.24 -11.94
CA LEU A 328 10.20 -10.96 -11.38
C LEU A 328 10.26 -12.42 -11.86
N HIS A 329 9.11 -13.09 -11.94
CA HIS A 329 9.01 -14.45 -12.45
C HIS A 329 9.45 -14.54 -13.94
N ASP A 330 8.98 -13.62 -14.78
CA ASP A 330 9.25 -13.62 -16.22
C ASP A 330 10.72 -13.24 -16.53
N TRP A 331 11.31 -12.38 -15.72
CA TRP A 331 12.70 -11.93 -15.92
C TRP A 331 13.73 -12.82 -15.24
N GLY A 332 13.37 -13.46 -14.14
CA GLY A 332 14.30 -14.08 -13.19
C GLY A 332 15.00 -13.04 -12.30
N VAL A 333 15.51 -13.51 -11.17
CA VAL A 333 16.11 -12.67 -10.12
C VAL A 333 17.31 -11.88 -10.64
N GLU A 334 18.19 -12.50 -11.40
CA GLU A 334 19.44 -11.88 -11.86
C GLU A 334 19.20 -10.70 -12.81
N LYS A 335 18.28 -10.86 -13.78
CA LYS A 335 17.91 -9.76 -14.67
C LYS A 335 17.21 -8.62 -13.92
N PHE A 336 16.37 -8.98 -12.94
CA PHE A 336 15.71 -7.99 -12.10
C PHE A 336 16.73 -7.20 -11.26
N LYS A 337 17.68 -7.86 -10.60
CA LYS A 337 18.78 -7.22 -9.85
C LYS A 337 19.65 -6.33 -10.74
N ALA A 338 19.98 -6.77 -11.94
CA ALA A 338 20.75 -5.97 -12.89
C ALA A 338 20.02 -4.65 -13.23
N LYS A 339 18.70 -4.70 -13.45
CA LYS A 339 17.91 -3.49 -13.70
C LYS A 339 17.78 -2.60 -12.46
N LEU A 340 17.66 -3.19 -11.28
CA LEU A 340 17.70 -2.42 -10.03
C LEU A 340 19.03 -1.67 -9.87
N ALA A 341 20.16 -2.33 -10.13
CA ALA A 341 21.47 -1.72 -10.04
C ALA A 341 21.63 -0.53 -11.01
N GLU A 342 21.04 -0.61 -12.21
CA GLU A 342 21.03 0.51 -13.17
C GLU A 342 20.30 1.75 -12.59
N TYR A 343 19.09 1.57 -12.03
CA TYR A 343 18.33 2.66 -11.41
C TYR A 343 18.95 3.15 -10.10
N PHE A 344 19.45 2.23 -9.31
CA PHE A 344 20.07 2.53 -8.02
C PHE A 344 21.43 3.22 -8.17
N GLY A 345 22.18 2.89 -9.23
CA GLY A 345 23.50 3.46 -9.52
C GLY A 345 24.64 2.95 -8.61
N LYS A 346 24.35 1.94 -7.80
CA LYS A 346 25.30 1.33 -6.85
C LYS A 346 25.19 -0.20 -6.88
N SER A 347 26.21 -0.88 -6.36
CA SER A 347 26.17 -2.34 -6.17
C SER A 347 25.22 -2.74 -5.06
N ILE A 348 24.53 -3.83 -5.26
CA ILE A 348 23.68 -4.46 -4.25
C ILE A 348 24.53 -5.47 -3.49
N PHE A 349 24.62 -5.32 -2.17
CA PHE A 349 25.40 -6.26 -1.34
C PHE A 349 24.70 -7.62 -1.22
N PRO A 350 25.45 -8.71 -0.95
CA PRO A 350 24.86 -10.01 -0.67
C PRO A 350 23.87 -9.95 0.50
N PHE A 351 22.81 -10.74 0.39
CA PHE A 351 21.82 -10.90 1.45
C PHE A 351 22.51 -11.44 2.72
N LYS A 352 22.28 -10.79 3.87
CA LYS A 352 22.84 -11.21 5.17
C LYS A 352 22.05 -12.39 5.72
N SER A 353 22.73 -13.35 6.34
CA SER A 353 22.08 -14.49 7.00
C SER A 353 21.08 -14.04 8.05
N LEU A 354 19.93 -14.71 8.09
CA LEU A 354 18.86 -14.47 9.06
C LEU A 354 18.65 -15.71 9.94
N PRO A 355 18.19 -15.52 11.18
CA PRO A 355 17.74 -16.63 12.00
C PRO A 355 16.48 -17.28 11.40
N GLU A 356 16.16 -18.47 11.87
CA GLU A 356 14.92 -19.15 11.50
C GLU A 356 13.69 -18.31 11.84
N TRP A 357 12.72 -18.28 10.91
CA TRP A 357 11.46 -17.57 11.10
C TRP A 357 10.58 -18.30 12.12
N LYS A 358 10.03 -17.53 13.07
CA LYS A 358 9.12 -18.03 14.09
C LYS A 358 7.72 -17.52 13.85
N TYR A 359 6.74 -18.31 14.17
CA TYR A 359 5.36 -17.86 14.28
C TYR A 359 5.17 -17.16 15.64
N LEU A 360 4.78 -15.89 15.61
CA LEU A 360 4.49 -15.07 16.79
C LEU A 360 3.06 -14.58 16.66
N ASP A 361 2.20 -14.92 17.60
CA ASP A 361 0.80 -14.53 17.57
C ASP A 361 0.48 -13.28 18.41
N PHE A 362 1.35 -12.91 19.32
CA PHE A 362 1.20 -11.78 20.23
C PHE A 362 -0.14 -11.71 20.99
N LEU A 363 -0.91 -12.80 21.05
CA LEU A 363 -2.17 -12.85 21.79
C LEU A 363 -1.93 -12.91 23.29
N GLY A 364 -2.82 -12.26 24.08
CA GLY A 364 -2.69 -12.20 25.53
C GLY A 364 -1.80 -11.06 26.01
N TRP A 365 -1.42 -11.11 27.27
CA TRP A 365 -0.60 -10.10 27.91
C TRP A 365 0.88 -10.32 27.70
N HIS A 366 1.60 -9.25 27.35
CA HIS A 366 3.04 -9.25 27.11
C HIS A 366 3.70 -8.05 27.75
N GLU A 367 4.93 -8.19 28.20
CA GLU A 367 5.77 -7.10 28.69
C GLU A 367 6.23 -6.23 27.50
N GLN A 368 6.07 -4.91 27.65
CA GLN A 368 6.50 -3.95 26.65
C GLN A 368 8.00 -3.63 26.73
N GLY A 369 8.61 -3.84 27.90
CA GLY A 369 10.02 -3.62 28.15
C GLY A 369 10.36 -2.27 28.80
N ASP A 370 9.35 -1.48 29.18
CA ASP A 370 9.45 -0.22 29.92
C ASP A 370 8.68 -0.25 31.25
N GLY A 371 8.39 -1.44 31.77
CA GLY A 371 7.57 -1.65 32.96
C GLY A 371 6.06 -1.64 32.69
N LYS A 372 5.65 -1.48 31.43
CA LYS A 372 4.25 -1.57 30.98
C LYS A 372 3.96 -2.86 30.27
N LEU A 373 2.69 -3.17 30.14
CA LEU A 373 2.17 -4.31 29.41
C LEU A 373 1.43 -3.86 28.16
N PHE A 374 1.39 -4.72 27.15
CA PHE A 374 0.42 -4.61 26.06
C PHE A 374 -0.43 -5.89 25.98
N LEU A 375 -1.64 -5.75 25.45
CA LEU A 375 -2.58 -6.84 25.28
C LEU A 375 -2.85 -7.10 23.81
N GLY A 376 -2.53 -8.30 23.34
CA GLY A 376 -2.95 -8.80 22.04
C GLY A 376 -4.37 -9.37 22.11
N ILE A 377 -5.25 -8.90 21.23
CA ILE A 377 -6.64 -9.30 21.15
C ILE A 377 -6.95 -9.89 19.78
N SER A 378 -7.56 -11.08 19.76
CA SER A 378 -8.09 -11.64 18.52
C SER A 378 -9.40 -10.92 18.14
N VAL A 379 -9.48 -10.49 16.89
CA VAL A 379 -10.71 -9.91 16.33
C VAL A 379 -11.25 -10.87 15.27
N GLU A 380 -12.29 -11.61 15.62
CA GLU A 380 -12.87 -12.64 14.73
C GLU A 380 -13.30 -12.03 13.39
N ASN A 381 -12.83 -12.63 12.29
CA ASN A 381 -13.06 -12.13 10.93
C ASN A 381 -12.73 -10.64 10.73
N GLY A 382 -11.95 -10.04 11.64
CA GLY A 382 -11.62 -8.62 11.66
C GLY A 382 -12.82 -7.70 11.92
N ARG A 383 -13.97 -8.21 12.36
CA ARG A 383 -15.19 -7.42 12.52
C ARG A 383 -15.36 -6.94 13.97
N ILE A 384 -15.48 -5.63 14.12
CA ILE A 384 -15.80 -4.97 15.37
C ILE A 384 -17.22 -4.41 15.25
N LYS A 385 -18.08 -4.77 16.18
CA LYS A 385 -19.46 -4.29 16.29
C LYS A 385 -19.73 -3.90 17.74
N ASP A 386 -20.36 -2.75 17.94
CA ASP A 386 -20.89 -2.36 19.24
C ASP A 386 -22.27 -3.02 19.47
N GLY A 387 -22.50 -3.64 20.65
CA GLY A 387 -23.75 -4.29 21.03
C GLY A 387 -23.63 -5.80 21.28
N ASP A 388 -24.71 -6.40 21.77
CA ASP A 388 -24.83 -7.70 22.46
C ASP A 388 -24.54 -8.96 21.63
N SER A 389 -23.94 -8.89 20.49
CA SER A 389 -23.84 -10.06 19.60
C SER A 389 -22.41 -10.38 19.19
N PHE A 390 -21.57 -10.53 20.19
CA PHE A 390 -20.37 -11.38 20.13
C PHE A 390 -20.08 -12.00 21.47
#